data_b84075dbe95b99e2e00c2fa27738a3c2
#
_entry.id   b84075dbe95b99e2e00c2fa27738a3c2
#
_cell.length_a   1.000
_cell.length_b   1.000
_cell.length_c   1.000
_cell.angle_alpha   90.00
_cell.angle_beta   90.00
_cell.angle_gamma   90.00
#
_symmetry.space_group_name_H-M   'P 1'
#
loop_
_entity.id
_entity.type
_entity.pdbx_description
1 polymer ?
#
loop_
_entity_poly.entity_id
_entity_poly.type
_entity_poly.pdbx_seq_one_letter_code
_entity_poly.pdbx_strand_id
1 'polypeptide(L)'
;MYHCRLCIYLTGHWGNAFEIIREMLPLESFTHEFLESDRPDPELAAKADVILAGLENRDPREVLEVLVSGKRKACELILLADRGQMALITDRLPEIKDIWTMPVGEEEIRFRFLRWQETCKMSRDFWQTSQYLEATINNVPNLIWYKDKNGIHKKVNDSFCRTVNKTKEQVEGQGHAYIWDVEKDDPVCIESERHVMDTKKTYISEEEIQAGGGTRLLTTYKSPLYDLDGSVMGTVGVAIDVTQEKAYEKEIIK
;
A
#
# COMPACT_ATOMS: atom_id res chain seq x y z
N MET A 1 -0.64 10.84 15.21
CA MET A 1 -1.96 10.17 15.08
C MET A 1 -2.79 11.02 14.13
N TYR A 2 -3.22 10.49 12.99
CA TYR A 2 -4.02 11.24 12.03
C TYR A 2 -5.49 11.23 12.45
N HIS A 3 -6.19 12.33 12.19
CA HIS A 3 -7.65 12.39 12.29
C HIS A 3 -8.24 12.23 10.90
N CYS A 4 -9.15 11.29 10.72
CA CYS A 4 -9.81 11.04 9.46
C CYS A 4 -11.33 11.16 9.59
N ARG A 5 -11.91 12.03 8.77
CA ARG A 5 -13.35 12.11 8.57
C ARG A 5 -13.77 11.02 7.59
N LEU A 6 -14.66 10.14 8.00
CA LEU A 6 -15.33 9.15 7.17
C LEU A 6 -16.70 9.68 6.75
N CYS A 7 -16.86 9.91 5.46
CA CYS A 7 -18.12 10.31 4.87
C CYS A 7 -18.92 9.05 4.50
N ILE A 8 -19.98 8.78 5.26
CA ILE A 8 -20.82 7.60 5.16
C ILE A 8 -22.14 8.01 4.51
N TYR A 9 -22.43 7.49 3.33
CA TYR A 9 -23.67 7.77 2.65
C TYR A 9 -24.65 6.61 2.85
N LEU A 10 -25.78 6.91 3.50
CA LEU A 10 -26.89 6.01 3.73
C LEU A 10 -28.00 6.32 2.72
N THR A 11 -28.40 5.36 1.93
CA THR A 11 -29.48 5.54 0.95
C THR A 11 -30.44 4.38 0.92
N GLY A 12 -31.71 4.67 0.68
CA GLY A 12 -32.76 3.68 0.72
C GLY A 12 -33.16 3.33 2.15
N HIS A 13 -33.66 2.12 2.34
CA HIS A 13 -34.18 1.67 3.62
C HIS A 13 -33.94 0.18 3.83
N TRP A 14 -33.71 -0.24 5.07
CA TRP A 14 -33.86 -1.62 5.54
C TRP A 14 -34.09 -1.65 7.06
N GLY A 15 -35.37 -1.69 7.45
CA GLY A 15 -35.77 -1.68 8.87
C GLY A 15 -35.08 -0.56 9.64
N ASN A 16 -34.52 -0.86 10.82
CA ASN A 16 -33.78 0.07 11.66
C ASN A 16 -32.24 0.04 11.47
N ALA A 17 -31.76 -0.60 10.41
CA ALA A 17 -30.31 -0.83 10.23
C ALA A 17 -29.49 0.47 10.23
N PHE A 18 -29.99 1.52 9.60
CA PHE A 18 -29.30 2.81 9.52
C PHE A 18 -29.34 3.59 10.84
N GLU A 19 -30.40 3.41 11.66
CA GLU A 19 -30.45 3.97 13.02
C GLU A 19 -29.36 3.37 13.88
N ILE A 20 -29.21 2.04 13.85
CA ILE A 20 -28.16 1.33 14.57
C ILE A 20 -26.76 1.83 14.17
N ILE A 21 -26.52 2.02 12.86
CA ILE A 21 -25.24 2.49 12.35
C ILE A 21 -24.92 3.92 12.81
N ARG A 22 -25.92 4.83 12.82
CA ARG A 22 -25.76 6.21 13.28
C ARG A 22 -25.40 6.31 14.77
N GLU A 23 -25.90 5.40 15.58
CA GLU A 23 -25.62 5.33 17.02
C GLU A 23 -24.23 4.76 17.34
N MET A 24 -23.57 4.11 16.39
CA MET A 24 -22.26 3.52 16.61
C MET A 24 -21.17 4.59 16.69
N LEU A 25 -20.33 4.47 17.71
CA LEU A 25 -19.16 5.34 17.86
C LEU A 25 -18.11 5.04 16.79
N PRO A 26 -17.43 6.08 16.29
CA PRO A 26 -16.30 5.89 15.40
C PRO A 26 -15.13 5.24 16.13
N LEU A 27 -14.30 4.48 15.43
CA LEU A 27 -13.02 4.01 15.94
C LEU A 27 -12.09 5.20 16.25
N GLU A 28 -11.10 4.95 17.10
CA GLU A 28 -10.05 5.94 17.41
C GLU A 28 -9.45 6.50 16.10
N SER A 29 -9.29 7.80 16.05
CA SER A 29 -8.81 8.59 14.91
C SER A 29 -9.83 8.81 13.77
N PHE A 30 -11.05 8.31 13.91
CA PHE A 30 -12.13 8.60 12.96
C PHE A 30 -13.16 9.57 13.53
N THR A 31 -13.82 10.29 12.63
CA THR A 31 -15.10 10.98 12.88
C THR A 31 -16.06 10.60 11.76
N HIS A 32 -17.32 10.36 12.10
CA HIS A 32 -18.36 10.04 11.11
C HIS A 32 -19.05 11.31 10.64
N GLU A 33 -19.24 11.41 9.35
CA GLU A 33 -20.14 12.34 8.71
C GLU A 33 -21.15 11.53 7.89
N PHE A 34 -22.44 11.72 8.19
CA PHE A 34 -23.50 11.02 7.49
C PHE A 34 -24.12 11.90 6.40
N LEU A 35 -24.22 11.36 5.19
CA LEU A 35 -25.05 11.87 4.12
C LEU A 35 -26.23 10.90 3.95
N GLU A 36 -27.42 11.41 3.71
CA GLU A 36 -28.62 10.59 3.65
C GLU A 36 -29.53 10.99 2.49
N SER A 37 -30.18 10.00 1.89
CA SER A 37 -31.27 10.20 0.94
C SER A 37 -32.16 8.95 0.85
N ASP A 38 -33.45 9.15 0.60
CA ASP A 38 -34.35 8.03 0.38
C ASP A 38 -34.07 7.29 -0.93
N ARG A 39 -33.60 8.00 -1.95
CA ARG A 39 -33.25 7.45 -3.26
C ARG A 39 -31.78 7.64 -3.55
N PRO A 40 -31.17 6.72 -4.32
CA PRO A 40 -29.79 6.87 -4.75
C PRO A 40 -29.54 8.22 -5.42
N ASP A 41 -28.55 8.93 -4.95
CA ASP A 41 -28.13 10.24 -5.46
C ASP A 41 -26.64 10.19 -5.86
N PRO A 42 -26.33 10.38 -7.16
CA PRO A 42 -24.96 10.30 -7.65
C PRO A 42 -24.06 11.44 -7.11
N GLU A 43 -24.62 12.61 -6.77
CA GLU A 43 -23.84 13.71 -6.20
C GLU A 43 -23.40 13.42 -4.75
N LEU A 44 -24.26 12.76 -3.96
CA LEU A 44 -23.91 12.30 -2.63
C LEU A 44 -22.95 11.10 -2.70
N ALA A 45 -23.17 10.19 -3.63
CA ALA A 45 -22.26 9.06 -3.89
C ALA A 45 -20.84 9.53 -4.22
N ALA A 46 -20.69 10.63 -4.97
CA ALA A 46 -19.40 11.21 -5.33
C ALA A 46 -18.61 11.76 -4.12
N LYS A 47 -19.28 12.08 -3.02
CA LYS A 47 -18.66 12.63 -1.80
C LYS A 47 -18.30 11.55 -0.78
N ALA A 48 -18.94 10.38 -0.85
CA ALA A 48 -18.84 9.32 0.13
C ALA A 48 -17.50 8.55 0.08
N ASP A 49 -17.06 8.10 1.25
CA ASP A 49 -15.99 7.09 1.40
C ASP A 49 -16.60 5.68 1.40
N VAL A 50 -17.81 5.54 1.91
CA VAL A 50 -18.62 4.32 1.83
C VAL A 50 -20.09 4.67 1.59
N ILE A 51 -20.76 3.81 0.83
CA ILE A 51 -22.17 3.86 0.60
C ILE A 51 -22.80 2.60 1.21
N LEU A 52 -23.78 2.77 2.08
CA LEU A 52 -24.64 1.68 2.55
C LEU A 52 -26.03 1.88 1.91
N ALA A 53 -26.40 0.97 1.02
CA ALA A 53 -27.65 1.04 0.29
C ALA A 53 -28.64 -0.05 0.75
N GLY A 54 -29.75 0.37 1.34
CA GLY A 54 -30.86 -0.49 1.71
C GLY A 54 -31.76 -0.74 0.50
N LEU A 55 -31.93 -2.00 0.12
CA LEU A 55 -32.66 -2.41 -1.07
C LEU A 55 -34.09 -2.87 -0.76
N GLU A 56 -34.60 -2.60 0.44
CA GLU A 56 -35.94 -3.01 0.83
C GLU A 56 -37.00 -2.49 -0.17
N ASN A 57 -37.72 -3.42 -0.82
CA ASN A 57 -38.74 -3.14 -1.85
C ASN A 57 -38.21 -2.35 -3.08
N ARG A 58 -36.92 -2.50 -3.44
CA ARG A 58 -36.33 -1.84 -4.61
C ARG A 58 -35.66 -2.82 -5.55
N ASP A 59 -35.61 -2.44 -6.82
CA ASP A 59 -34.80 -3.18 -7.80
C ASP A 59 -33.31 -2.91 -7.57
N PRO A 60 -32.52 -3.95 -7.25
CA PRO A 60 -31.10 -3.77 -6.97
C PRO A 60 -30.31 -3.29 -8.19
N ARG A 61 -30.72 -3.59 -9.42
CA ARG A 61 -30.03 -3.16 -10.63
C ARG A 61 -30.14 -1.66 -10.86
N GLU A 62 -31.33 -1.11 -10.69
CA GLU A 62 -31.56 0.34 -10.82
C GLU A 62 -30.73 1.13 -9.77
N VAL A 63 -30.73 0.65 -8.52
CA VAL A 63 -29.96 1.27 -7.44
C VAL A 63 -28.46 1.23 -7.74
N LEU A 64 -27.95 0.08 -8.19
CA LEU A 64 -26.54 -0.09 -8.52
C LEU A 64 -26.11 0.80 -9.69
N GLU A 65 -26.92 0.93 -10.73
CA GLU A 65 -26.58 1.76 -11.88
C GLU A 65 -26.32 3.20 -11.48
N VAL A 66 -27.17 3.78 -10.64
CA VAL A 66 -27.02 5.15 -10.15
C VAL A 66 -25.80 5.28 -9.23
N LEU A 67 -25.65 4.38 -8.26
CA LEU A 67 -24.58 4.49 -7.27
C LEU A 67 -23.19 4.25 -7.87
N VAL A 68 -23.06 3.26 -8.75
CA VAL A 68 -21.78 2.94 -9.38
C VAL A 68 -21.35 4.04 -10.36
N SER A 69 -22.28 4.63 -11.09
CA SER A 69 -21.97 5.74 -11.99
C SER A 69 -21.55 7.02 -11.25
N GLY A 70 -22.07 7.24 -10.04
CA GLY A 70 -21.78 8.43 -9.23
C GLY A 70 -20.58 8.31 -8.31
N LYS A 71 -20.28 7.10 -7.80
CA LYS A 71 -19.26 6.93 -6.76
C LYS A 71 -17.83 7.11 -7.27
N ARG A 72 -16.94 7.59 -6.39
CA ARG A 72 -15.50 7.61 -6.65
C ARG A 72 -14.94 6.18 -6.70
N LYS A 73 -13.83 5.98 -7.42
CA LYS A 73 -13.15 4.66 -7.51
C LYS A 73 -12.78 4.09 -6.14
N ALA A 74 -12.37 4.94 -5.20
CA ALA A 74 -11.98 4.53 -3.85
C ALA A 74 -13.19 4.36 -2.89
N CYS A 75 -14.41 4.74 -3.30
CA CYS A 75 -15.60 4.60 -2.49
C CYS A 75 -16.06 3.15 -2.46
N GLU A 76 -16.24 2.61 -1.27
CA GLU A 76 -16.75 1.25 -1.06
C GLU A 76 -18.29 1.24 -1.07
N LEU A 77 -18.88 0.17 -1.63
CA LEU A 77 -20.33 0.00 -1.70
C LEU A 77 -20.74 -1.25 -0.94
N ILE A 78 -21.60 -1.08 0.04
CA ILE A 78 -22.18 -2.15 0.87
C ILE A 78 -23.68 -2.17 0.62
N LEU A 79 -24.23 -3.34 0.29
CA LEU A 79 -25.66 -3.52 0.05
C LEU A 79 -26.31 -4.24 1.22
N LEU A 80 -27.48 -3.77 1.63
CA LEU A 80 -28.40 -4.47 2.51
C LEU A 80 -29.51 -5.06 1.62
N ALA A 81 -29.48 -6.37 1.39
CA ALA A 81 -30.30 -7.05 0.39
C ALA A 81 -30.84 -8.40 0.89
N ASP A 82 -31.98 -8.83 0.42
CA ASP A 82 -32.45 -10.19 0.64
C ASP A 82 -31.80 -11.19 -0.36
N ARG A 83 -32.03 -12.49 -0.14
CA ARG A 83 -31.47 -13.55 -0.99
C ARG A 83 -31.95 -13.50 -2.43
N GLY A 84 -33.20 -13.05 -2.65
CA GLY A 84 -33.76 -12.94 -4.00
C GLY A 84 -33.10 -11.82 -4.78
N GLN A 85 -32.88 -10.69 -4.13
CA GLN A 85 -32.18 -9.53 -4.71
C GLN A 85 -30.71 -9.84 -5.03
N MET A 86 -30.03 -10.63 -4.19
CA MET A 86 -28.63 -11.05 -4.46
C MET A 86 -28.52 -11.82 -5.78
N ALA A 87 -29.51 -12.68 -6.10
CA ALA A 87 -29.50 -13.44 -7.34
C ALA A 87 -29.58 -12.56 -8.61
N LEU A 88 -30.10 -11.33 -8.47
CA LEU A 88 -30.26 -10.38 -9.59
C LEU A 88 -29.00 -9.59 -9.91
N ILE A 89 -27.98 -9.60 -9.04
CA ILE A 89 -26.77 -8.76 -9.12
C ILE A 89 -25.47 -9.56 -9.13
N THR A 90 -25.54 -10.85 -9.42
CA THR A 90 -24.35 -11.73 -9.46
C THR A 90 -23.29 -11.29 -10.48
N ASP A 91 -23.71 -10.66 -11.56
CA ASP A 91 -22.86 -10.09 -12.59
C ASP A 91 -22.18 -8.76 -12.18
N ARG A 92 -22.64 -8.13 -11.10
CA ARG A 92 -22.15 -6.84 -10.57
C ARG A 92 -21.33 -6.97 -9.29
N LEU A 93 -21.07 -8.19 -8.80
CA LEU A 93 -20.29 -8.42 -7.57
C LEU A 93 -18.92 -7.71 -7.51
N PRO A 94 -18.14 -7.56 -8.59
CA PRO A 94 -16.87 -6.83 -8.53
C PRO A 94 -16.99 -5.34 -8.16
N GLU A 95 -18.17 -4.75 -8.24
CA GLU A 95 -18.44 -3.34 -7.91
C GLU A 95 -18.86 -3.14 -6.45
N ILE A 96 -19.15 -4.25 -5.76
CA ILE A 96 -19.71 -4.30 -4.42
C ILE A 96 -18.64 -4.79 -3.45
N LYS A 97 -18.48 -4.10 -2.33
CA LYS A 97 -17.50 -4.47 -1.29
C LYS A 97 -18.02 -5.58 -0.39
N ASP A 98 -19.28 -5.50 0.01
CA ASP A 98 -19.92 -6.46 0.89
C ASP A 98 -21.45 -6.45 0.67
N ILE A 99 -22.09 -7.59 0.99
CA ILE A 99 -23.55 -7.70 0.97
C ILE A 99 -24.01 -8.24 2.33
N TRP A 100 -24.82 -7.44 3.02
CA TRP A 100 -25.45 -7.84 4.26
C TRP A 100 -26.78 -8.46 3.94
N THR A 101 -26.86 -9.80 4.05
CA THR A 101 -28.07 -10.54 3.72
C THR A 101 -29.11 -10.35 4.81
N MET A 102 -30.14 -9.62 4.48
CA MET A 102 -31.20 -9.23 5.40
C MET A 102 -32.38 -10.25 5.42
N PRO A 103 -33.15 -10.32 6.52
CA PRO A 103 -32.96 -9.59 7.76
C PRO A 103 -31.86 -10.18 8.65
N VAL A 104 -31.18 -9.33 9.36
CA VAL A 104 -30.19 -9.72 10.42
C VAL A 104 -30.50 -9.00 11.71
N GLY A 105 -30.00 -9.53 12.82
CA GLY A 105 -30.16 -8.89 14.13
C GLY A 105 -29.26 -7.66 14.29
N GLU A 106 -29.61 -6.81 15.26
CA GLU A 106 -28.87 -5.60 15.60
C GLU A 106 -27.39 -5.88 15.88
N GLU A 107 -27.06 -6.92 16.64
CA GLU A 107 -25.70 -7.31 16.97
C GLU A 107 -24.86 -7.63 15.73
N GLU A 108 -25.47 -8.24 14.71
CA GLU A 108 -24.78 -8.54 13.46
C GLU A 108 -24.51 -7.26 12.66
N ILE A 109 -25.44 -6.31 12.62
CA ILE A 109 -25.24 -5.00 11.97
C ILE A 109 -24.08 -4.27 12.64
N ARG A 110 -24.08 -4.21 14.00
CA ARG A 110 -23.01 -3.60 14.78
C ARG A 110 -21.67 -4.26 14.50
N PHE A 111 -21.62 -5.59 14.50
CA PHE A 111 -20.40 -6.35 14.22
C PHE A 111 -19.88 -6.09 12.82
N ARG A 112 -20.72 -6.16 11.77
CA ARG A 112 -20.31 -5.95 10.38
C ARG A 112 -19.80 -4.53 10.15
N PHE A 113 -20.48 -3.53 10.69
CA PHE A 113 -20.04 -2.14 10.56
C PHE A 113 -18.73 -1.87 11.31
N LEU A 114 -18.54 -2.45 12.50
CA LEU A 114 -17.28 -2.38 13.24
C LEU A 114 -16.12 -3.00 12.43
N ARG A 115 -16.32 -4.21 11.89
CA ARG A 115 -15.30 -4.90 11.07
C ARG A 115 -14.96 -4.11 9.80
N TRP A 116 -15.93 -3.46 9.19
CA TRP A 116 -15.68 -2.56 8.09
C TRP A 116 -14.80 -1.37 8.51
N GLN A 117 -15.10 -0.72 9.63
CA GLN A 117 -14.29 0.38 10.15
C GLN A 117 -12.85 -0.06 10.44
N GLU A 118 -12.65 -1.23 11.05
CA GLU A 118 -11.32 -1.79 11.31
C GLU A 118 -10.53 -2.01 10.00
N THR A 119 -11.17 -2.55 8.98
CA THR A 119 -10.55 -2.75 7.66
C THR A 119 -10.16 -1.41 7.01
N CYS A 120 -11.02 -0.40 7.08
CA CYS A 120 -10.73 0.95 6.64
C CYS A 120 -9.52 1.54 7.36
N LYS A 121 -9.48 1.38 8.70
CA LYS A 121 -8.36 1.86 9.52
C LYS A 121 -7.06 1.19 9.12
N MET A 122 -7.03 -0.13 9.01
CA MET A 122 -5.85 -0.88 8.59
C MET A 122 -5.32 -0.43 7.22
N SER A 123 -6.21 -0.24 6.25
CA SER A 123 -5.83 0.23 4.90
C SER A 123 -5.21 1.62 4.93
N ARG A 124 -5.74 2.53 5.74
CA ARG A 124 -5.22 3.90 5.89
C ARG A 124 -3.90 3.94 6.64
N ASP A 125 -3.77 3.16 7.72
CA ASP A 125 -2.53 3.03 8.49
C ASP A 125 -1.40 2.46 7.61
N PHE A 126 -1.70 1.45 6.80
CA PHE A 126 -0.76 0.89 5.83
C PHE A 126 -0.33 1.92 4.77
N TRP A 127 -1.30 2.65 4.19
CA TRP A 127 -0.99 3.70 3.21
C TRP A 127 -0.10 4.79 3.81
N GLN A 128 -0.43 5.27 5.01
CA GLN A 128 0.33 6.31 5.69
C GLN A 128 1.76 5.85 6.02
N THR A 129 1.91 4.63 6.53
CA THR A 129 3.22 4.04 6.82
C THR A 129 4.05 3.90 5.55
N SER A 130 3.43 3.48 4.45
CA SER A 130 4.09 3.41 3.14
C SER A 130 4.54 4.78 2.65
N GLN A 131 3.73 5.85 2.83
CA GLN A 131 4.11 7.22 2.47
C GLN A 131 5.29 7.72 3.30
N TYR A 132 5.30 7.46 4.62
CA TYR A 132 6.42 7.84 5.48
C TYR A 132 7.70 7.11 5.07
N LEU A 133 7.63 5.81 4.80
CA LEU A 133 8.78 5.04 4.33
C LEU A 133 9.31 5.60 3.01
N GLU A 134 8.46 5.81 2.01
CA GLU A 134 8.87 6.36 0.72
C GLU A 134 9.48 7.76 0.85
N ALA A 135 8.85 8.65 1.58
CA ALA A 135 9.38 9.98 1.82
C ALA A 135 10.75 9.92 2.52
N THR A 136 10.90 9.05 3.51
CA THR A 136 12.15 8.89 4.25
C THR A 136 13.28 8.40 3.35
N ILE A 137 13.07 7.31 2.60
CA ILE A 137 14.12 6.73 1.76
C ILE A 137 14.49 7.61 0.55
N ASN A 138 13.51 8.40 0.02
CA ASN A 138 13.77 9.28 -1.12
C ASN A 138 14.43 10.60 -0.75
N ASN A 139 14.36 11.02 0.52
CA ASN A 139 15.00 12.25 1.00
C ASN A 139 16.49 12.09 1.36
N VAL A 140 17.02 10.86 1.41
CA VAL A 140 18.43 10.64 1.70
C VAL A 140 19.26 10.53 0.41
N PRO A 141 20.51 11.04 0.38
CA PRO A 141 21.37 10.95 -0.80
C PRO A 141 21.93 9.54 -1.03
N ASN A 142 21.79 8.65 -0.06
CA ASN A 142 22.31 7.29 -0.10
C ASN A 142 21.51 6.44 -1.08
N LEU A 143 22.18 5.48 -1.73
CA LEU A 143 21.49 4.47 -2.52
C LEU A 143 20.83 3.47 -1.59
N ILE A 144 19.55 3.23 -1.79
CA ILE A 144 18.78 2.24 -1.02
C ILE A 144 18.08 1.29 -1.98
N TRP A 145 18.20 -0.02 -1.70
CA TRP A 145 17.54 -1.05 -2.51
C TRP A 145 17.10 -2.23 -1.65
N TYR A 146 16.08 -2.93 -2.14
CA TYR A 146 15.59 -4.20 -1.63
C TYR A 146 15.67 -5.22 -2.74
N LYS A 147 16.24 -6.42 -2.45
CA LYS A 147 16.32 -7.54 -3.38
C LYS A 147 15.65 -8.78 -2.79
N ASP A 148 15.07 -9.59 -3.67
CA ASP A 148 14.64 -10.93 -3.28
C ASP A 148 15.80 -11.94 -3.22
N LYS A 149 15.48 -13.19 -2.87
CA LYS A 149 16.47 -14.29 -2.78
C LYS A 149 17.22 -14.57 -4.08
N ASN A 150 16.67 -14.14 -5.21
CA ASN A 150 17.24 -14.36 -6.55
C ASN A 150 18.08 -13.15 -7.00
N GLY A 151 18.26 -12.14 -6.15
CA GLY A 151 19.00 -10.93 -6.48
C GLY A 151 18.23 -9.92 -7.34
N ILE A 152 16.91 -10.09 -7.47
CA ILE A 152 16.05 -9.20 -8.25
C ILE A 152 15.66 -8.00 -7.36
N HIS A 153 15.90 -6.80 -7.87
CA HIS A 153 15.52 -5.56 -7.17
C HIS A 153 14.00 -5.42 -7.12
N LYS A 154 13.46 -5.32 -5.92
CA LYS A 154 12.02 -5.17 -5.68
C LYS A 154 11.62 -3.74 -5.39
N LYS A 155 12.51 -2.97 -4.80
CA LYS A 155 12.29 -1.56 -4.50
C LYS A 155 13.62 -0.81 -4.45
N VAL A 156 13.63 0.41 -4.96
CA VAL A 156 14.78 1.32 -4.91
C VAL A 156 14.33 2.74 -4.58
N ASN A 157 15.25 3.55 -4.05
CA ASN A 157 14.98 4.98 -3.84
C ASN A 157 15.40 5.83 -5.06
N ASP A 158 15.02 7.10 -5.03
CA ASP A 158 15.31 8.04 -6.12
C ASP A 158 16.82 8.29 -6.31
N SER A 159 17.61 8.22 -5.25
CA SER A 159 19.09 8.34 -5.32
C SER A 159 19.70 7.18 -6.10
N PHE A 160 19.23 5.96 -5.87
CA PHE A 160 19.64 4.79 -6.63
C PHE A 160 19.33 4.99 -8.13
N CYS A 161 18.10 5.38 -8.46
CA CYS A 161 17.66 5.63 -9.83
C CYS A 161 18.52 6.68 -10.54
N ARG A 162 18.79 7.80 -9.86
CA ARG A 162 19.70 8.85 -10.40
C ARG A 162 21.11 8.33 -10.66
N THR A 163 21.63 7.49 -9.79
CA THR A 163 23.00 6.95 -9.92
C THR A 163 23.14 6.03 -11.13
N VAL A 164 22.15 5.16 -11.36
CA VAL A 164 22.15 4.23 -12.52
C VAL A 164 21.53 4.85 -13.77
N ASN A 165 21.02 6.07 -13.71
CA ASN A 165 20.33 6.79 -14.80
C ASN A 165 19.15 5.98 -15.40
N LYS A 166 18.35 5.39 -14.53
CA LYS A 166 17.16 4.60 -14.90
C LYS A 166 15.99 4.97 -13.99
N THR A 167 14.76 4.78 -14.46
CA THR A 167 13.56 4.99 -13.65
C THR A 167 13.29 3.80 -12.72
N LYS A 168 12.42 3.97 -11.71
CA LYS A 168 12.00 2.86 -10.83
C LYS A 168 11.42 1.70 -11.64
N GLU A 169 10.60 1.99 -12.63
CA GLU A 169 9.95 1.01 -13.50
C GLU A 169 10.97 0.21 -14.34
N GLN A 170 12.10 0.84 -14.67
CA GLN A 170 13.19 0.17 -15.37
C GLN A 170 14.09 -0.68 -14.45
N VAL A 171 14.16 -0.34 -13.17
CA VAL A 171 15.03 -1.01 -12.19
C VAL A 171 14.28 -2.13 -11.45
N GLU A 172 13.07 -1.85 -10.98
CA GLU A 172 12.29 -2.80 -10.21
C GLU A 172 11.88 -3.99 -11.08
N GLY A 173 12.10 -5.20 -10.58
CA GLY A 173 11.94 -6.45 -11.33
C GLY A 173 13.17 -6.90 -12.11
N GLN A 174 14.30 -6.16 -12.08
CA GLN A 174 15.51 -6.46 -12.82
C GLN A 174 16.66 -6.94 -11.92
N GLY A 175 17.58 -7.69 -12.52
CA GLY A 175 18.83 -8.13 -11.89
C GLY A 175 19.94 -7.09 -11.99
N HIS A 176 21.04 -7.36 -11.30
CA HIS A 176 22.19 -6.45 -11.21
C HIS A 176 22.79 -6.10 -12.59
N ALA A 177 23.03 -7.10 -13.44
CA ALA A 177 23.65 -6.92 -14.76
C ALA A 177 22.91 -5.92 -15.63
N TYR A 178 21.58 -6.02 -15.70
CA TYR A 178 20.74 -5.08 -16.47
C TYR A 178 20.80 -3.66 -15.89
N ILE A 179 20.78 -3.53 -14.57
CA ILE A 179 20.71 -2.23 -13.90
C ILE A 179 22.01 -1.45 -14.07
N TRP A 180 23.14 -2.14 -13.99
CA TRP A 180 24.49 -1.53 -14.09
C TRP A 180 25.08 -1.60 -15.50
N ASP A 181 24.33 -2.07 -16.49
CA ASP A 181 24.74 -2.20 -17.89
C ASP A 181 26.04 -3.00 -18.05
N VAL A 182 26.16 -4.11 -17.29
CA VAL A 182 27.30 -5.03 -17.34
C VAL A 182 26.88 -6.38 -17.95
N GLU A 183 27.84 -7.14 -18.50
CA GLU A 183 27.54 -8.40 -19.19
C GLU A 183 27.03 -9.50 -18.23
N LYS A 184 27.50 -9.48 -16.99
CA LYS A 184 27.18 -10.49 -15.95
C LYS A 184 27.05 -9.82 -14.59
N ASP A 185 26.28 -10.48 -13.73
CA ASP A 185 26.21 -10.09 -12.33
C ASP A 185 27.59 -10.21 -11.67
N ASP A 186 27.94 -9.22 -10.85
CA ASP A 186 29.18 -9.19 -10.10
C ASP A 186 29.20 -10.35 -9.08
N PRO A 187 30.19 -11.28 -9.18
CA PRO A 187 30.32 -12.39 -8.24
C PRO A 187 30.44 -11.94 -6.78
N VAL A 188 31.13 -10.82 -6.50
CA VAL A 188 31.28 -10.27 -5.16
C VAL A 188 29.94 -9.81 -4.60
N CYS A 189 29.11 -9.20 -5.43
CA CYS A 189 27.76 -8.80 -5.06
C CYS A 189 26.89 -10.02 -4.71
N ILE A 190 26.91 -11.07 -5.54
CA ILE A 190 26.15 -12.32 -5.30
C ILE A 190 26.63 -13.00 -4.01
N GLU A 191 27.96 -13.11 -3.82
CA GLU A 191 28.53 -13.78 -2.65
C GLU A 191 28.19 -13.04 -1.36
N SER A 192 28.30 -11.71 -1.35
CA SER A 192 27.94 -10.88 -0.20
C SER A 192 26.46 -11.00 0.17
N GLU A 193 25.58 -11.04 -0.80
CA GLU A 193 24.14 -11.24 -0.56
C GLU A 193 23.84 -12.64 -0.01
N ARG A 194 24.47 -13.69 -0.57
CA ARG A 194 24.38 -15.04 -0.03
C ARG A 194 24.87 -15.12 1.41
N HIS A 195 26.03 -14.54 1.68
CA HIS A 195 26.59 -14.49 3.04
C HIS A 195 25.63 -13.84 4.03
N VAL A 196 25.00 -12.71 3.66
CA VAL A 196 23.99 -12.03 4.50
C VAL A 196 22.79 -12.94 4.77
N MET A 197 22.27 -13.61 3.74
CA MET A 197 21.10 -14.50 3.89
C MET A 197 21.43 -15.73 4.75
N ASP A 198 22.61 -16.31 4.61
CA ASP A 198 23.03 -17.53 5.33
C ASP A 198 23.37 -17.23 6.79
N THR A 199 24.11 -16.14 7.04
CA THR A 199 24.53 -15.77 8.39
C THR A 199 23.50 -14.99 9.17
N LYS A 200 22.50 -14.42 8.48
CA LYS A 200 21.49 -13.50 9.04
C LYS A 200 22.11 -12.29 9.74
N LYS A 201 23.27 -11.83 9.28
CA LYS A 201 24.00 -10.69 9.84
C LYS A 201 24.24 -9.66 8.76
N THR A 202 24.34 -8.40 9.20
CA THR A 202 24.75 -7.30 8.31
C THR A 202 26.19 -7.51 7.84
N TYR A 203 26.39 -7.34 6.54
CA TYR A 203 27.72 -7.33 5.91
C TYR A 203 28.05 -5.91 5.45
N ILE A 204 29.28 -5.48 5.68
CA ILE A 204 29.76 -4.16 5.30
C ILE A 204 30.95 -4.35 4.34
N SER A 205 30.90 -3.67 3.20
CA SER A 205 31.95 -3.69 2.19
C SER A 205 32.21 -2.29 1.63
N GLU A 206 33.40 -2.09 1.09
CA GLU A 206 33.72 -0.96 0.21
C GLU A 206 33.66 -1.47 -1.23
N GLU A 207 32.91 -0.79 -2.08
CA GLU A 207 32.66 -1.15 -3.47
C GLU A 207 32.96 0.03 -4.39
N GLU A 208 33.67 -0.22 -5.48
CA GLU A 208 33.88 0.79 -6.52
C GLU A 208 32.86 0.59 -7.64
N ILE A 209 32.17 1.66 -8.03
CA ILE A 209 31.21 1.65 -9.14
C ILE A 209 31.58 2.71 -10.18
N GLN A 210 31.17 2.45 -11.43
CA GLN A 210 31.24 3.43 -12.50
C GLN A 210 29.89 4.13 -12.61
N ALA A 211 29.81 5.42 -12.25
CA ALA A 211 28.56 6.17 -12.30
C ALA A 211 28.84 7.66 -12.61
N GLY A 212 27.98 8.24 -13.45
CA GLY A 212 28.07 9.68 -13.77
C GLY A 212 29.37 10.09 -14.48
N GLY A 213 29.99 9.17 -15.24
CA GLY A 213 31.24 9.44 -15.98
C GLY A 213 32.53 9.37 -15.13
N GLY A 214 32.47 8.79 -13.92
CA GLY A 214 33.63 8.60 -13.06
C GLY A 214 33.49 7.41 -12.11
N THR A 215 34.60 7.05 -11.48
CA THR A 215 34.64 6.05 -10.42
C THR A 215 34.17 6.65 -9.10
N ARG A 216 33.25 6.00 -8.43
CA ARG A 216 32.78 6.33 -7.09
C ARG A 216 33.12 5.21 -6.13
N LEU A 217 33.52 5.57 -4.92
CA LEU A 217 33.76 4.64 -3.82
C LEU A 217 32.54 4.67 -2.89
N LEU A 218 31.91 3.51 -2.71
CA LEU A 218 30.75 3.34 -1.86
C LEU A 218 31.09 2.49 -0.65
N THR A 219 30.66 2.92 0.54
CA THR A 219 30.55 2.02 1.69
C THR A 219 29.15 1.44 1.70
N THR A 220 29.05 0.13 1.55
CA THR A 220 27.81 -0.61 1.36
C THR A 220 27.49 -1.44 2.60
N TYR A 221 26.27 -1.30 3.10
CA TYR A 221 25.69 -2.09 4.17
C TYR A 221 24.60 -2.98 3.59
N LYS A 222 24.72 -4.29 3.77
CA LYS A 222 23.71 -5.27 3.33
C LYS A 222 23.19 -6.03 4.53
N SER A 223 21.88 -6.06 4.73
CA SER A 223 21.22 -6.73 5.87
C SER A 223 20.12 -7.67 5.39
N PRO A 224 19.81 -8.74 6.15
CA PRO A 224 18.75 -9.65 5.79
C PRO A 224 17.38 -8.97 5.94
N LEU A 225 16.48 -9.26 5.03
CA LEU A 225 15.06 -8.90 5.09
C LEU A 225 14.25 -10.14 5.43
N TYR A 226 13.34 -10.04 6.40
CA TYR A 226 12.57 -11.16 6.93
C TYR A 226 11.12 -11.11 6.49
N ASP A 227 10.55 -12.29 6.26
CA ASP A 227 9.11 -12.51 6.10
C ASP A 227 8.44 -12.64 7.48
N LEU A 228 7.09 -12.66 7.49
CA LEU A 228 6.28 -12.76 8.71
C LEU A 228 6.54 -14.03 9.54
N ASP A 229 6.96 -15.11 8.90
CA ASP A 229 7.34 -16.37 9.56
C ASP A 229 8.77 -16.38 10.11
N GLY A 230 9.52 -15.26 9.96
CA GLY A 230 10.92 -15.15 10.37
C GLY A 230 11.92 -15.75 9.39
N SER A 231 11.47 -16.28 8.25
CA SER A 231 12.37 -16.70 7.18
C SER A 231 12.99 -15.51 6.47
N VAL A 232 14.21 -15.66 5.94
CA VAL A 232 14.83 -14.60 5.12
C VAL A 232 14.14 -14.56 3.78
N MET A 233 13.59 -13.42 3.38
CA MET A 233 12.94 -13.22 2.08
C MET A 233 13.84 -12.52 1.05
N GLY A 234 14.98 -11.99 1.48
CA GLY A 234 15.91 -11.27 0.62
C GLY A 234 16.87 -10.41 1.42
N THR A 235 17.36 -9.34 0.81
CA THR A 235 18.31 -8.39 1.41
C THR A 235 17.85 -6.95 1.24
N VAL A 236 18.20 -6.10 2.20
CA VAL A 236 18.14 -4.65 2.08
C VAL A 236 19.58 -4.12 2.04
N GLY A 237 19.87 -3.22 1.12
CA GLY A 237 21.17 -2.58 1.00
C GLY A 237 21.07 -1.07 1.09
N VAL A 238 22.10 -0.47 1.70
CA VAL A 238 22.32 0.97 1.74
C VAL A 238 23.77 1.23 1.34
N ALA A 239 23.99 2.11 0.37
CA ALA A 239 25.33 2.52 -0.02
C ALA A 239 25.50 4.03 0.15
N ILE A 240 26.62 4.40 0.77
CA ILE A 240 27.03 5.77 1.04
C ILE A 240 28.20 6.10 0.12
N ASP A 241 28.08 7.16 -0.67
CA ASP A 241 29.20 7.66 -1.49
C ASP A 241 30.21 8.37 -0.59
N VAL A 242 31.36 7.74 -0.42
CA VAL A 242 32.47 8.23 0.40
C VAL A 242 33.65 8.73 -0.45
N THR A 243 33.45 8.94 -1.74
CA THR A 243 34.52 9.31 -2.69
C THR A 243 35.25 10.57 -2.27
N GLN A 244 34.53 11.61 -1.89
CA GLN A 244 35.13 12.89 -1.45
C GLN A 244 35.82 12.78 -0.09
N GLU A 245 35.16 12.09 0.85
CA GLU A 245 35.74 11.89 2.21
C GLU A 245 37.07 11.15 2.13
N LYS A 246 37.13 10.08 1.36
CA LYS A 246 38.40 9.33 1.17
C LYS A 246 39.45 10.10 0.40
N ALA A 247 39.06 11.00 -0.51
CA ALA A 247 40.01 11.90 -1.18
C ALA A 247 40.64 12.90 -0.18
N TYR A 248 39.83 13.53 0.65
CA TYR A 248 40.33 14.46 1.70
C TYR A 248 41.20 13.76 2.73
N GLU A 249 40.81 12.55 3.19
CA GLU A 249 41.68 11.78 4.11
C GLU A 249 43.07 11.54 3.53
N LYS A 250 43.16 11.20 2.24
CA LYS A 250 44.49 10.99 1.56
C LYS A 250 45.29 12.27 1.40
N GLU A 251 44.66 13.44 1.34
CA GLU A 251 45.36 14.73 1.29
C GLU A 251 45.90 15.17 2.66
N ILE A 252 45.17 14.86 3.74
CA ILE A 252 45.59 15.23 5.11
C ILE A 252 46.75 14.38 5.62
N ILE A 253 46.92 13.15 5.13
CA ILE A 253 47.96 12.20 5.54
C ILE A 253 49.29 12.43 4.76
N LYS A 254 49.28 13.29 3.75
CA LYS A 254 50.49 13.69 3.01
C LYS A 254 51.13 14.93 3.62
#